data_dc7951a357328a3243df8026b4a5388a
#
_entry.id   dc7951a357328a3243df8026b4a5388a
#
_cell.length_a   1.000
_cell.length_b   1.000
_cell.length_c   1.000
_cell.angle_alpha   90.00
_cell.angle_beta   90.00
_cell.angle_gamma   90.00
#
_symmetry.space_group_name_H-M   'P 1'
#
loop_
_entity.id
_entity.type
_entity.pdbx_description
1 polymer ?
#
loop_
_entity_poly.entity_id
_entity_poly.type
_entity_poly.pdbx_seq_one_letter_code
_entity_poly.pdbx_strand_id
1 'polypeptide(L)'
;MKRKRKVKKTSFKLIIILLILVFVVIPFTILKMTEDGQYYVEDLSTSEVQASYKHYIFASLKMDTTDSKYTCIKNEDGKVLRLKSGIVNLKTKDVTQNTEYTTDTKETGYVNGNYGADAQYLGTSFNGKKVHFKISGVQAWTDINNVELYLYNDSYILSTYYVYNHSLIHTISTDLFQGNVNSIAIGPAPKFMKEDTIYYSYDGHYFYTNYENLVNDNKVNKDPYYNYYQYIPHRTTSYLNNSVYNAYLDQYGVSDESALYNQADIFFKVQNKYSINATMMYALALNESGLGLSQYALEYHNLFGHAAIDENPNNANQYSSLAECVKQHAYNFLQQGYLNPNDSRYHGSWFGDKASGINVNYA
;
A
#
# COMPACT_ATOMS: atom_id res chain seq x y z
N MET A 1 -37.01 -57.31 33.12
CA MET A 1 -36.99 -55.85 33.32
C MET A 1 -35.56 -55.29 33.31
N LYS A 2 -35.10 -54.63 32.24
CA LYS A 2 -33.81 -53.99 32.18
C LYS A 2 -33.97 -52.53 32.56
N ARG A 3 -33.48 -52.12 33.72
CA ARG A 3 -33.38 -50.72 34.15
C ARG A 3 -32.32 -49.98 33.31
N LYS A 4 -32.72 -49.08 32.40
CA LYS A 4 -31.85 -48.13 31.75
C LYS A 4 -31.37 -47.10 32.78
N ARG A 5 -30.07 -47.12 33.13
CA ARG A 5 -29.43 -46.05 33.90
C ARG A 5 -29.42 -44.74 33.06
N LYS A 6 -30.23 -43.75 33.42
CA LYS A 6 -30.09 -42.39 32.95
C LYS A 6 -28.78 -41.82 33.53
N VAL A 7 -27.71 -41.84 32.77
CA VAL A 7 -26.51 -41.08 33.10
C VAL A 7 -26.87 -39.59 33.04
N LYS A 8 -26.77 -38.91 34.18
CA LYS A 8 -27.15 -37.49 34.30
C LYS A 8 -26.23 -36.63 33.41
N LYS A 9 -26.79 -36.04 32.35
CA LYS A 9 -26.15 -35.04 31.49
C LYS A 9 -25.54 -33.83 32.28
N THR A 10 -25.97 -33.62 33.52
CA THR A 10 -25.48 -32.61 34.46
C THR A 10 -24.05 -32.89 34.93
N SER A 11 -23.62 -34.12 35.12
CA SER A 11 -22.27 -34.42 35.60
C SER A 11 -21.20 -34.18 34.55
N PHE A 12 -21.49 -34.36 33.25
CA PHE A 12 -20.51 -34.09 32.18
C PHE A 12 -20.26 -32.61 31.98
N LYS A 13 -21.31 -31.78 32.06
CA LYS A 13 -21.15 -30.31 32.01
C LYS A 13 -20.33 -29.79 33.20
N LEU A 14 -20.58 -30.34 34.39
CA LEU A 14 -19.86 -29.94 35.61
C LEU A 14 -18.37 -30.31 35.52
N ILE A 15 -18.03 -31.48 34.95
CA ILE A 15 -16.67 -31.91 34.77
C ILE A 15 -15.94 -31.00 33.74
N ILE A 16 -16.59 -30.62 32.64
CA ILE A 16 -16.03 -29.67 31.67
C ILE A 16 -15.76 -28.31 32.32
N ILE A 17 -16.71 -27.77 33.07
CA ILE A 17 -16.57 -26.52 33.80
C ILE A 17 -15.42 -26.60 34.79
N LEU A 18 -15.30 -27.70 35.53
CA LEU A 18 -14.22 -27.91 36.50
C LEU A 18 -12.85 -28.02 35.81
N LEU A 19 -12.78 -28.71 34.68
CA LEU A 19 -11.56 -28.79 33.86
C LEU A 19 -11.15 -27.41 33.31
N ILE A 20 -12.11 -26.61 32.82
CA ILE A 20 -11.85 -25.25 32.38
C ILE A 20 -11.35 -24.41 33.57
N LEU A 21 -11.96 -24.53 34.73
CA LEU A 21 -11.57 -23.81 35.92
C LEU A 21 -10.18 -24.18 36.41
N VAL A 22 -9.82 -25.45 36.45
CA VAL A 22 -8.53 -25.96 36.91
C VAL A 22 -7.41 -25.77 35.91
N PHE A 23 -7.67 -25.99 34.62
CA PHE A 23 -6.61 -25.97 33.58
C PHE A 23 -6.51 -24.64 32.83
N VAL A 24 -7.50 -23.77 32.91
CA VAL A 24 -7.49 -22.48 32.23
C VAL A 24 -7.56 -21.32 33.22
N VAL A 25 -8.61 -21.24 34.04
CA VAL A 25 -8.88 -20.08 34.88
C VAL A 25 -7.85 -19.95 36.01
N ILE A 26 -7.54 -21.04 36.73
CA ILE A 26 -6.60 -20.99 37.86
C ILE A 26 -5.17 -20.70 37.40
N PRO A 27 -4.57 -21.38 36.40
CA PRO A 27 -3.28 -21.04 35.89
C PRO A 27 -3.22 -19.64 35.31
N PHE A 28 -4.28 -19.19 34.62
CA PHE A 28 -4.40 -17.84 34.09
C PHE A 28 -4.40 -16.78 35.19
N THR A 29 -5.12 -17.03 36.28
CA THR A 29 -5.17 -16.12 37.46
C THR A 29 -3.84 -16.10 38.22
N ILE A 30 -3.19 -17.26 38.38
CA ILE A 30 -1.88 -17.35 39.02
C ILE A 30 -0.81 -16.63 38.18
N LEU A 31 -0.79 -16.85 36.85
CA LEU A 31 0.10 -16.10 35.95
C LEU A 31 -0.10 -14.59 36.06
N LYS A 32 -1.33 -14.12 36.17
CA LYS A 32 -1.65 -12.70 36.32
C LYS A 32 -1.18 -12.09 37.68
N MET A 33 -1.14 -12.88 38.71
CA MET A 33 -0.79 -12.41 40.07
C MET A 33 0.74 -12.36 40.36
N THR A 34 1.58 -12.89 39.44
CA THR A 34 3.04 -12.98 39.62
C THR A 34 3.83 -12.00 38.77
N GLU A 35 3.21 -10.91 38.27
CA GLU A 35 3.82 -10.09 37.24
C GLU A 35 4.55 -8.85 37.73
N ASP A 36 5.88 -8.86 37.55
CA ASP A 36 6.71 -7.66 37.43
C ASP A 36 6.71 -7.26 35.93
N GLY A 37 6.31 -6.02 35.65
CA GLY A 37 5.92 -5.63 34.32
C GLY A 37 7.03 -5.48 33.29
N GLN A 38 6.86 -6.17 32.15
CA GLN A 38 7.59 -5.92 30.91
C GLN A 38 6.72 -5.18 29.88
N TYR A 39 5.38 -5.16 30.11
CA TYR A 39 4.39 -4.52 29.23
C TYR A 39 3.53 -3.57 30.04
N TYR A 40 3.49 -2.32 29.63
CA TYR A 40 2.79 -1.23 30.31
C TYR A 40 1.57 -0.81 29.51
N VAL A 41 0.42 -0.78 30.17
CA VAL A 41 -0.79 -0.16 29.64
C VAL A 41 -0.79 1.29 30.08
N GLU A 42 -0.60 2.21 29.16
CA GLU A 42 -0.41 3.63 29.41
C GLU A 42 -1.44 4.45 28.65
N ASP A 43 -1.89 5.56 29.24
CA ASP A 43 -2.63 6.60 28.51
C ASP A 43 -1.65 7.66 28.01
N LEU A 44 -1.49 7.77 26.69
CA LEU A 44 -0.53 8.69 26.07
C LEU A 44 -0.91 10.16 26.21
N SER A 45 -2.15 10.48 26.56
CA SER A 45 -2.58 11.87 26.78
C SER A 45 -2.11 12.41 28.15
N THR A 46 -1.99 11.52 29.13
CA THR A 46 -1.57 11.86 30.50
C THR A 46 -0.20 11.30 30.87
N SER A 47 0.35 10.40 30.07
CA SER A 47 1.53 9.60 30.36
C SER A 47 1.40 8.75 31.64
N GLU A 48 0.18 8.41 32.02
CA GLU A 48 -0.13 7.61 33.21
C GLU A 48 -0.09 6.12 32.86
N VAL A 49 0.72 5.37 33.61
CA VAL A 49 0.73 3.91 33.56
C VAL A 49 -0.42 3.36 34.38
N GLN A 50 -1.43 2.85 33.70
CA GLN A 50 -2.63 2.29 34.35
C GLN A 50 -2.43 0.87 34.89
N ALA A 51 -1.55 0.09 34.25
CA ALA A 51 -1.20 -1.27 34.68
C ALA A 51 0.10 -1.74 34.03
N SER A 52 0.75 -2.72 34.68
CA SER A 52 1.91 -3.40 34.09
C SER A 52 1.76 -4.91 34.20
N TYR A 53 2.33 -5.65 33.22
CA TYR A 53 2.20 -7.09 33.11
C TYR A 53 3.47 -7.72 32.57
N LYS A 54 3.77 -8.93 33.02
CA LYS A 54 4.91 -9.72 32.52
C LYS A 54 4.65 -10.26 31.10
N HIS A 55 3.38 -10.49 30.74
CA HIS A 55 3.01 -11.07 29.46
C HIS A 55 2.11 -10.12 28.67
N TYR A 56 2.44 -9.93 27.38
CA TYR A 56 1.72 -9.06 26.47
C TYR A 56 0.20 -9.32 26.41
N ILE A 57 -0.22 -10.60 26.48
CA ILE A 57 -1.62 -10.97 26.42
C ILE A 57 -2.47 -10.32 27.52
N PHE A 58 -1.92 -10.18 28.74
CA PHE A 58 -2.64 -9.58 29.85
C PHE A 58 -2.72 -8.05 29.72
N ALA A 59 -1.65 -7.44 29.24
CA ALA A 59 -1.67 -6.02 28.87
C ALA A 59 -2.71 -5.76 27.78
N SER A 60 -2.78 -6.65 26.77
CA SER A 60 -3.76 -6.56 25.70
C SER A 60 -5.21 -6.66 26.19
N LEU A 61 -5.50 -7.63 27.05
CA LEU A 61 -6.83 -7.78 27.67
C LEU A 61 -7.18 -6.57 28.54
N LYS A 62 -6.25 -6.02 29.30
CA LYS A 62 -6.46 -4.81 30.07
C LYS A 62 -6.78 -3.63 29.19
N MET A 63 -6.00 -3.42 28.13
CA MET A 63 -6.23 -2.35 27.17
C MET A 63 -7.62 -2.43 26.53
N ASP A 64 -8.11 -3.64 26.22
CA ASP A 64 -9.43 -3.85 25.65
C ASP A 64 -10.58 -3.40 26.60
N THR A 65 -10.33 -3.34 27.90
CA THR A 65 -11.30 -2.87 28.92
C THR A 65 -11.21 -1.37 29.21
N THR A 66 -10.29 -0.63 28.59
CA THR A 66 -10.16 0.82 28.77
C THR A 66 -11.02 1.58 27.77
N ASP A 67 -11.62 2.70 28.19
CA ASP A 67 -12.45 3.55 27.33
C ASP A 67 -11.64 4.61 26.59
N SER A 68 -10.47 4.98 27.09
CA SER A 68 -9.64 6.01 26.49
C SER A 68 -9.08 5.58 25.14
N LYS A 69 -9.33 6.37 24.12
CA LYS A 69 -8.73 6.20 22.76
C LYS A 69 -7.22 6.41 22.75
N TYR A 70 -6.66 7.02 23.77
CA TYR A 70 -5.23 7.28 23.94
C TYR A 70 -4.46 6.15 24.59
N THR A 71 -5.16 5.08 25.03
CA THR A 71 -4.51 3.93 25.64
C THR A 71 -3.63 3.18 24.64
N CYS A 72 -2.43 2.86 25.07
CA CYS A 72 -1.46 2.05 24.33
C CYS A 72 -0.85 0.94 25.19
N ILE A 73 -0.13 0.03 24.55
CA ILE A 73 0.78 -0.90 25.22
C ILE A 73 2.20 -0.56 24.81
N LYS A 74 3.08 -0.35 25.79
CA LYS A 74 4.52 -0.19 25.59
C LYS A 74 5.28 -1.40 26.18
N ASN A 75 6.46 -1.68 25.62
CA ASN A 75 7.42 -2.57 26.28
C ASN A 75 8.31 -1.80 27.26
N GLU A 76 9.24 -2.50 27.91
CA GLU A 76 10.21 -1.93 28.85
C GLU A 76 11.14 -0.88 28.21
N ASP A 77 11.41 -0.96 26.92
CA ASP A 77 12.19 0.03 26.18
C ASP A 77 11.37 1.28 25.78
N GLY A 78 10.10 1.35 26.16
CA GLY A 78 9.18 2.43 25.80
C GLY A 78 8.61 2.36 24.40
N LYS A 79 8.89 1.29 23.64
CA LYS A 79 8.33 1.10 22.30
C LYS A 79 6.83 0.81 22.37
N VAL A 80 6.05 1.55 21.57
CA VAL A 80 4.61 1.31 21.44
C VAL A 80 4.39 0.04 20.62
N LEU A 81 3.67 -0.93 21.18
CA LEU A 81 3.37 -2.21 20.55
C LEU A 81 1.93 -2.32 20.08
N ARG A 82 1.01 -1.58 20.70
CA ARG A 82 -0.42 -1.58 20.36
C ARG A 82 -1.06 -0.24 20.64
N LEU A 83 -1.97 0.17 19.74
CA LEU A 83 -2.83 1.34 19.87
C LEU A 83 -4.29 0.93 19.76
N LYS A 84 -5.24 1.79 20.13
CA LYS A 84 -6.67 1.66 19.81
C LYS A 84 -6.91 2.02 18.33
N SER A 85 -6.27 3.10 17.87
CA SER A 85 -6.22 3.56 16.48
C SER A 85 -4.95 4.38 16.31
N GLY A 86 -4.47 4.54 15.10
CA GLY A 86 -3.25 5.31 14.89
C GLY A 86 -2.63 5.12 13.50
N ILE A 87 -1.41 5.56 13.40
CA ILE A 87 -0.61 5.57 12.19
C ILE A 87 0.57 4.63 12.38
N VAL A 88 0.86 3.87 11.34
CA VAL A 88 2.12 3.12 11.22
C VAL A 88 3.11 3.97 10.45
N ASN A 89 4.22 4.30 11.07
CA ASN A 89 5.35 4.93 10.40
C ASN A 89 6.25 3.85 9.82
N LEU A 90 6.31 3.83 8.49
CA LEU A 90 7.09 2.87 7.70
C LEU A 90 8.49 3.40 7.36
N LYS A 91 8.79 4.66 7.70
CA LYS A 91 10.07 5.28 7.38
C LYS A 91 11.23 4.53 7.98
N THR A 92 12.20 4.18 7.14
CA THR A 92 13.47 3.55 7.53
C THR A 92 14.57 4.60 7.70
N LYS A 93 15.64 4.25 8.41
CA LYS A 93 16.80 5.15 8.61
C LYS A 93 17.58 5.37 7.31
N ASP A 94 17.63 4.37 6.46
CA ASP A 94 18.35 4.38 5.20
C ASP A 94 17.37 4.25 4.03
N VAL A 95 17.57 5.04 2.99
CA VAL A 95 16.72 5.05 1.78
C VAL A 95 16.80 3.74 0.98
N THR A 96 17.83 2.94 1.18
CA THR A 96 18.01 1.63 0.54
C THR A 96 17.31 0.50 1.29
N GLN A 97 16.82 0.76 2.52
CA GLN A 97 16.11 -0.23 3.33
C GLN A 97 14.63 -0.24 3.00
N ASN A 98 14.07 -1.43 2.92
CA ASN A 98 12.64 -1.65 2.74
C ASN A 98 12.03 -2.30 3.98
N THR A 99 10.75 -1.99 4.24
CA THR A 99 9.93 -2.70 5.20
C THR A 99 9.20 -3.83 4.48
N GLU A 100 9.62 -5.06 4.73
CA GLU A 100 8.96 -6.25 4.17
C GLU A 100 7.65 -6.54 4.90
N TYR A 101 6.68 -7.06 4.15
CA TYR A 101 5.38 -7.45 4.69
C TYR A 101 4.84 -8.74 4.06
N THR A 102 3.84 -9.31 4.72
CA THR A 102 3.03 -10.40 4.18
C THR A 102 1.57 -9.96 4.17
N THR A 103 0.91 -10.04 3.03
CA THR A 103 -0.50 -9.69 2.88
C THR A 103 -1.41 -10.68 3.61
N ASP A 104 -2.68 -10.32 3.80
CA ASP A 104 -3.69 -11.23 4.32
C ASP A 104 -3.91 -12.45 3.41
N THR A 105 -3.61 -12.32 2.11
CA THR A 105 -3.64 -13.40 1.10
C THR A 105 -2.35 -14.24 1.06
N LYS A 106 -1.37 -13.96 1.95
CA LYS A 106 -0.08 -14.64 2.09
C LYS A 106 0.96 -14.34 0.99
N GLU A 107 0.73 -13.31 0.23
CA GLU A 107 1.72 -12.78 -0.70
C GLU A 107 2.75 -11.95 0.07
N THR A 108 4.01 -11.98 -0.37
CA THR A 108 5.07 -11.15 0.19
C THR A 108 5.25 -9.90 -0.66
N GLY A 109 5.57 -8.80 -0.01
CA GLY A 109 5.89 -7.54 -0.65
C GLY A 109 6.76 -6.68 0.25
N TYR A 110 7.07 -5.50 -0.24
CA TYR A 110 7.82 -4.52 0.54
C TYR A 110 7.32 -3.11 0.27
N VAL A 111 7.61 -2.21 1.18
CA VAL A 111 7.44 -0.77 1.01
C VAL A 111 8.74 -0.05 1.39
N ASN A 112 9.15 0.92 0.57
CA ASN A 112 10.22 1.82 0.96
C ASN A 112 9.60 3.05 1.63
N GLY A 113 9.73 3.15 2.96
CA GLY A 113 9.15 4.21 3.77
C GLY A 113 9.71 5.61 3.51
N ASN A 114 10.77 5.74 2.69
CA ASN A 114 11.27 7.04 2.25
C ASN A 114 10.54 7.58 1.00
N TYR A 115 9.72 6.75 0.35
CA TYR A 115 8.83 7.14 -0.74
C TYR A 115 7.35 7.14 -0.35
N GLY A 116 7.01 6.58 0.82
CA GLY A 116 5.67 6.61 1.38
C GLY A 116 5.74 6.19 2.85
N ALA A 117 5.69 7.18 3.76
CA ALA A 117 6.04 6.96 5.17
C ALA A 117 4.87 6.49 6.04
N ASP A 118 3.62 6.80 5.68
CA ASP A 118 2.46 6.56 6.53
C ASP A 118 1.55 5.45 6.02
N ALA A 119 1.04 4.66 6.96
CA ALA A 119 0.00 3.69 6.72
C ALA A 119 -1.05 3.71 7.85
N GLN A 120 -2.27 3.30 7.54
CA GLN A 120 -3.32 3.14 8.54
C GLN A 120 -3.01 1.94 9.44
N TYR A 121 -2.99 2.18 10.75
CA TYR A 121 -2.92 1.10 11.73
C TYR A 121 -4.26 0.36 11.82
N LEU A 122 -4.23 -0.97 11.65
CA LEU A 122 -5.41 -1.85 11.75
C LEU A 122 -5.38 -2.72 13.01
N GLY A 123 -4.21 -2.92 13.61
CA GLY A 123 -4.09 -3.72 14.82
C GLY A 123 -2.70 -4.31 15.04
N THR A 124 -2.58 -5.07 16.13
CA THR A 124 -1.37 -5.81 16.48
C THR A 124 -1.72 -7.27 16.72
N SER A 125 -0.83 -8.18 16.33
CA SER A 125 -1.02 -9.62 16.51
C SER A 125 -1.18 -9.99 17.98
N PHE A 126 -1.81 -11.14 18.24
CA PHE A 126 -2.09 -11.65 19.58
C PHE A 126 -0.87 -11.74 20.50
N ASN A 127 0.32 -11.93 19.94
CA ASN A 127 1.59 -12.00 20.67
C ASN A 127 2.39 -10.68 20.69
N GLY A 128 1.86 -9.59 20.14
CA GLY A 128 2.50 -8.29 20.09
C GLY A 128 3.66 -8.14 19.10
N LYS A 129 3.94 -9.15 18.28
CA LYS A 129 5.15 -9.19 17.42
C LYS A 129 4.95 -8.67 16.01
N LYS A 130 3.69 -8.56 15.54
CA LYS A 130 3.38 -8.09 14.19
C LYS A 130 2.35 -6.98 14.23
N VAL A 131 2.48 -6.04 13.31
CA VAL A 131 1.53 -4.95 13.08
C VAL A 131 0.75 -5.22 11.81
N HIS A 132 -0.56 -5.09 11.89
CA HIS A 132 -1.47 -5.08 10.75
C HIS A 132 -1.69 -3.64 10.30
N PHE A 133 -1.53 -3.39 9.03
CA PHE A 133 -1.66 -2.05 8.45
C PHE A 133 -2.32 -2.07 7.07
N LYS A 134 -2.81 -0.91 6.63
CA LYS A 134 -3.29 -0.69 5.28
C LYS A 134 -2.50 0.45 4.63
N ILE A 135 -1.99 0.19 3.44
CA ILE A 135 -1.37 1.18 2.56
C ILE A 135 -1.70 0.84 1.10
N SER A 136 -2.04 1.83 0.30
CA SER A 136 -2.28 1.63 -1.15
C SER A 136 -3.26 0.50 -1.48
N GLY A 137 -4.30 0.30 -0.65
CA GLY A 137 -5.26 -0.79 -0.80
C GLY A 137 -4.76 -2.16 -0.33
N VAL A 138 -3.48 -2.29 0.02
CA VAL A 138 -2.92 -3.53 0.58
C VAL A 138 -3.17 -3.59 2.07
N GLN A 139 -3.72 -4.68 2.57
CA GLN A 139 -3.74 -5.03 3.98
C GLN A 139 -2.67 -6.08 4.26
N ALA A 140 -1.76 -5.79 5.17
CA ALA A 140 -0.57 -6.60 5.36
C ALA A 140 -0.04 -6.56 6.80
N TRP A 141 0.81 -7.52 7.11
CA TRP A 141 1.48 -7.71 8.38
C TRP A 141 2.99 -7.53 8.24
N THR A 142 3.59 -6.73 9.10
CA THR A 142 5.05 -6.64 9.24
C THR A 142 5.49 -6.88 10.68
N ASP A 143 6.79 -7.11 10.90
CA ASP A 143 7.34 -7.21 12.26
C ASP A 143 7.25 -5.85 12.98
N ILE A 144 6.86 -5.85 14.25
CA ILE A 144 6.76 -4.63 15.06
C ILE A 144 8.09 -3.86 15.16
N ASN A 145 9.22 -4.55 15.00
CA ASN A 145 10.54 -3.92 15.06
C ASN A 145 10.90 -3.12 13.80
N ASN A 146 10.21 -3.36 12.70
CA ASN A 146 10.44 -2.66 11.42
C ASN A 146 9.68 -1.34 11.31
N VAL A 147 8.78 -1.04 12.26
CA VAL A 147 7.89 0.12 12.19
C VAL A 147 7.75 0.78 13.56
N GLU A 148 7.21 2.00 13.55
CA GLU A 148 6.81 2.70 14.77
C GLU A 148 5.32 3.03 14.72
N LEU A 149 4.67 3.03 15.87
CA LEU A 149 3.25 3.30 16.02
C LEU A 149 3.03 4.65 16.71
N TYR A 150 2.20 5.48 16.11
CA TYR A 150 1.85 6.80 16.63
C TYR A 150 0.33 6.96 16.73
N LEU A 151 -0.14 7.57 17.81
CA LEU A 151 -1.48 8.14 17.84
C LEU A 151 -1.56 9.27 16.80
N TYR A 152 -2.71 9.41 16.16
CA TYR A 152 -2.91 10.54 15.26
C TYR A 152 -2.74 11.87 15.98
N ASN A 153 -2.05 12.79 15.31
CA ASN A 153 -1.88 14.18 15.70
C ASN A 153 -1.98 15.06 14.46
N ASP A 154 -2.69 16.18 14.55
CA ASP A 154 -2.89 17.11 13.44
C ASP A 154 -1.60 17.75 12.94
N SER A 155 -0.51 17.71 13.71
CA SER A 155 0.81 18.16 13.29
C SER A 155 1.55 17.17 12.37
N TYR A 156 1.06 15.93 12.23
CA TYR A 156 1.69 14.96 11.36
C TYR A 156 1.32 15.21 9.91
N ILE A 157 2.32 15.01 9.06
CA ILE A 157 2.19 15.14 7.63
C ILE A 157 1.87 13.77 7.05
N LEU A 158 0.60 13.59 6.72
CA LEU A 158 0.09 12.33 6.18
C LEU A 158 -0.13 12.42 4.67
N SER A 159 -0.16 11.26 4.05
CA SER A 159 -0.60 11.12 2.67
C SER A 159 -2.07 11.49 2.54
N THR A 160 -2.38 12.34 1.58
CA THR A 160 -3.71 12.94 1.40
C THR A 160 -4.06 13.08 -0.07
N TYR A 161 -5.30 13.45 -0.32
CA TYR A 161 -5.81 13.77 -1.65
C TYR A 161 -6.51 15.13 -1.64
N TYR A 162 -6.42 15.84 -2.76
CA TYR A 162 -7.18 17.08 -2.97
C TYR A 162 -7.46 17.29 -4.45
N VAL A 163 -8.35 18.24 -4.76
CA VAL A 163 -8.67 18.60 -6.14
C VAL A 163 -7.92 19.89 -6.51
N TYR A 164 -7.26 19.85 -7.64
CA TYR A 164 -6.62 21.04 -8.23
C TYR A 164 -6.81 21.05 -9.75
N ASN A 165 -7.34 22.11 -10.30
CA ASN A 165 -7.62 22.25 -11.74
C ASN A 165 -8.34 21.03 -12.32
N HIS A 166 -9.44 20.60 -11.71
CA HIS A 166 -10.23 19.42 -12.07
C HIS A 166 -9.49 18.07 -12.01
N SER A 167 -8.26 18.06 -11.54
CA SER A 167 -7.46 16.85 -11.35
C SER A 167 -7.47 16.41 -9.89
N LEU A 168 -7.49 15.10 -9.67
CA LEU A 168 -7.27 14.48 -8.38
C LEU A 168 -5.76 14.41 -8.15
N ILE A 169 -5.31 15.09 -7.10
CA ILE A 169 -3.91 15.11 -6.68
C ILE A 169 -3.75 14.18 -5.49
N HIS A 170 -2.80 13.27 -5.56
CA HIS A 170 -2.33 12.48 -4.43
C HIS A 170 -1.04 13.10 -3.89
N THR A 171 -1.06 13.47 -2.62
CA THR A 171 0.11 13.94 -1.89
C THR A 171 0.60 12.79 -1.00
N ILE A 172 1.83 12.36 -1.21
CA ILE A 172 2.44 11.22 -0.52
C ILE A 172 3.44 11.77 0.49
N SER A 173 3.23 11.46 1.76
CA SER A 173 4.17 11.80 2.83
C SER A 173 5.40 10.90 2.76
N THR A 174 6.58 11.50 2.80
CA THR A 174 7.87 10.79 2.91
C THR A 174 8.49 10.91 4.29
N ASP A 175 7.88 11.72 5.16
CA ASP A 175 8.25 11.86 6.57
C ASP A 175 7.09 12.49 7.36
N LEU A 176 6.64 11.81 8.41
CA LEU A 176 5.53 12.27 9.24
C LEU A 176 5.81 13.59 9.97
N PHE A 177 7.08 13.94 10.18
CA PHE A 177 7.50 15.03 11.08
C PHE A 177 8.15 16.21 10.37
N GLN A 178 8.67 16.06 9.14
CA GLN A 178 9.54 17.04 8.49
C GLN A 178 8.96 17.75 7.27
N GLY A 179 7.67 17.59 6.98
CA GLY A 179 7.02 18.33 5.90
C GLY A 179 7.39 17.89 4.48
N ASN A 180 8.02 16.74 4.32
CA ASN A 180 8.41 16.26 3.02
C ASN A 180 7.25 15.49 2.37
N VAL A 181 6.77 15.99 1.25
CA VAL A 181 5.69 15.39 0.47
C VAL A 181 6.03 15.39 -1.02
N ASN A 182 5.56 14.37 -1.71
CA ASN A 182 5.53 14.31 -3.17
C ASN A 182 4.07 14.38 -3.62
N SER A 183 3.77 15.23 -4.60
CA SER A 183 2.41 15.37 -5.13
C SER A 183 2.37 15.01 -6.60
N ILE A 184 1.37 14.22 -6.98
CA ILE A 184 1.17 13.77 -8.36
C ILE A 184 -0.31 13.85 -8.75
N ALA A 185 -0.58 14.33 -9.96
CA ALA A 185 -1.91 14.26 -10.55
C ALA A 185 -2.18 12.83 -11.03
N ILE A 186 -3.19 12.17 -10.46
CA ILE A 186 -3.50 10.76 -10.74
C ILE A 186 -4.68 10.55 -11.69
N GLY A 187 -5.36 11.62 -12.05
CA GLY A 187 -6.47 11.56 -13.01
C GLY A 187 -7.51 12.64 -12.77
N PRO A 188 -8.65 12.58 -13.46
CA PRO A 188 -9.76 13.50 -13.26
C PRO A 188 -10.32 13.40 -11.83
N ALA A 189 -10.65 14.55 -11.24
CA ALA A 189 -11.27 14.58 -9.93
C ALA A 189 -12.67 13.95 -9.96
N PRO A 190 -13.01 13.06 -9.01
CA PRO A 190 -14.35 12.50 -8.94
C PRO A 190 -15.36 13.57 -8.46
N LYS A 191 -16.60 13.47 -8.95
CA LYS A 191 -17.65 14.48 -8.73
C LYS A 191 -18.02 14.71 -7.25
N PHE A 192 -17.74 13.76 -6.39
CA PHE A 192 -18.03 13.89 -4.95
C PHE A 192 -16.98 14.70 -4.19
N MET A 193 -15.80 14.94 -4.78
CA MET A 193 -14.75 15.76 -4.20
C MET A 193 -14.93 17.23 -4.57
N LYS A 194 -14.53 18.09 -3.65
CA LYS A 194 -14.58 19.56 -3.80
C LYS A 194 -13.15 20.11 -3.79
N GLU A 195 -12.94 21.19 -4.51
CA GLU A 195 -11.75 22.01 -4.38
C GLU A 195 -11.63 22.55 -2.94
N ASP A 196 -10.45 22.91 -2.51
CA ASP A 196 -10.14 23.43 -1.16
C ASP A 196 -10.46 22.46 0.00
N THR A 197 -10.65 21.18 -0.29
CA THR A 197 -10.89 20.13 0.71
C THR A 197 -9.81 19.08 0.65
N ILE A 198 -9.22 18.77 1.80
CA ILE A 198 -8.27 17.66 1.96
C ILE A 198 -9.05 16.37 2.30
N TYR A 199 -8.65 15.30 1.64
CA TYR A 199 -9.23 13.98 1.84
C TYR A 199 -8.17 12.97 2.25
N TYR A 200 -8.54 12.03 3.11
CA TYR A 200 -7.72 10.90 3.54
C TYR A 200 -8.22 9.62 2.90
N SER A 201 -7.28 8.79 2.45
CA SER A 201 -7.60 7.44 1.96
C SER A 201 -6.34 6.59 1.96
N TYR A 202 -6.43 5.35 2.46
CA TYR A 202 -5.37 4.36 2.39
C TYR A 202 -5.70 3.19 1.43
N ASP A 203 -6.76 3.35 0.61
CA ASP A 203 -7.12 2.37 -0.42
C ASP A 203 -7.39 2.99 -1.80
N GLY A 204 -7.46 4.32 -1.89
CA GLY A 204 -7.79 5.00 -3.13
C GLY A 204 -9.24 4.83 -3.60
N HIS A 205 -10.07 4.13 -2.82
CA HIS A 205 -11.47 3.81 -3.15
C HIS A 205 -12.47 4.58 -2.30
N TYR A 206 -12.20 4.68 -1.00
CA TYR A 206 -13.04 5.38 -0.05
C TYR A 206 -12.29 6.54 0.57
N PHE A 207 -12.96 7.70 0.62
CA PHE A 207 -12.35 8.96 1.03
C PHE A 207 -13.05 9.56 2.24
N TYR A 208 -12.29 10.28 3.05
CA TYR A 208 -12.71 10.82 4.34
C TYR A 208 -12.20 12.27 4.46
N THR A 209 -12.99 13.16 5.08
CA THR A 209 -12.63 14.60 5.22
C THR A 209 -11.67 14.88 6.37
N ASN A 210 -11.48 13.93 7.27
CA ASN A 210 -10.50 14.00 8.35
C ASN A 210 -10.14 12.59 8.83
N TYR A 211 -9.11 12.49 9.66
CA TYR A 211 -8.63 11.21 10.18
C TYR A 211 -9.64 10.51 11.10
N GLU A 212 -10.41 11.26 11.89
CA GLU A 212 -11.43 10.67 12.77
C GLU A 212 -12.55 10.00 11.97
N ASN A 213 -12.99 10.63 10.87
CA ASN A 213 -13.94 10.03 9.94
C ASN A 213 -13.39 8.76 9.30
N LEU A 214 -12.09 8.70 8.99
CA LEU A 214 -11.43 7.49 8.49
C LEU A 214 -11.46 6.36 9.53
N VAL A 215 -11.14 6.65 10.78
CA VAL A 215 -11.18 5.66 11.88
C VAL A 215 -12.60 5.15 12.12
N ASN A 216 -13.60 6.02 12.03
CA ASN A 216 -15.01 5.70 12.27
C ASN A 216 -15.75 5.22 11.00
N ASP A 217 -15.04 5.07 9.88
CA ASP A 217 -15.57 4.67 8.57
C ASP A 217 -16.70 5.59 8.02
N ASN A 218 -16.65 6.88 8.35
CA ASN A 218 -17.58 7.90 7.85
C ASN A 218 -17.14 8.41 6.47
N LYS A 219 -17.43 7.66 5.44
CA LYS A 219 -17.02 7.89 4.05
C LYS A 219 -17.71 9.08 3.41
N VAL A 220 -17.00 9.81 2.56
CA VAL A 220 -17.57 10.85 1.70
C VAL A 220 -18.34 10.22 0.54
N ASN A 221 -17.80 9.16 -0.05
CA ASN A 221 -18.40 8.45 -1.18
C ASN A 221 -19.03 7.13 -0.73
N LYS A 222 -20.28 6.90 -1.17
CA LYS A 222 -21.05 5.70 -0.86
C LYS A 222 -20.49 4.46 -1.57
N ASP A 223 -20.19 4.62 -2.86
CA ASP A 223 -19.67 3.56 -3.70
C ASP A 223 -18.15 3.72 -3.87
N PRO A 224 -17.37 2.64 -4.04
CA PRO A 224 -15.93 2.74 -4.20
C PRO A 224 -15.59 3.49 -5.49
N TYR A 225 -14.64 4.41 -5.41
CA TYR A 225 -14.08 5.09 -6.56
C TYR A 225 -12.99 4.24 -7.19
N TYR A 226 -12.98 4.20 -8.50
CA TYR A 226 -11.93 3.57 -9.28
C TYR A 226 -11.33 4.60 -10.23
N ASN A 227 -10.07 4.94 -10.06
CA ASN A 227 -9.38 5.85 -10.93
C ASN A 227 -9.26 5.25 -12.32
N TYR A 228 -9.75 5.98 -13.34
CA TYR A 228 -9.84 5.48 -14.71
C TYR A 228 -8.50 4.94 -15.23
N TYR A 229 -7.42 5.70 -15.06
CA TYR A 229 -6.12 5.32 -15.63
C TYR A 229 -5.46 4.13 -14.95
N GLN A 230 -5.80 3.86 -13.69
CA GLN A 230 -5.25 2.72 -12.94
C GLN A 230 -5.94 1.40 -13.25
N TYR A 231 -7.23 1.49 -13.57
CA TYR A 231 -8.07 0.32 -13.79
C TYR A 231 -8.41 0.09 -15.26
N ILE A 232 -7.86 0.90 -16.18
CA ILE A 232 -8.01 0.64 -17.61
C ILE A 232 -7.22 -0.63 -17.98
N PRO A 233 -7.85 -1.67 -18.56
CA PRO A 233 -7.12 -2.86 -18.97
C PRO A 233 -6.20 -2.56 -20.16
N HIS A 234 -5.00 -3.15 -20.14
CA HIS A 234 -4.07 -3.04 -21.26
C HIS A 234 -4.61 -3.59 -22.60
N ARG A 235 -5.58 -4.51 -22.54
CA ARG A 235 -6.27 -5.05 -23.74
C ARG A 235 -7.46 -4.20 -24.13
N THR A 236 -7.25 -2.90 -24.23
CA THR A 236 -8.20 -1.92 -24.75
C THR A 236 -7.60 -1.20 -25.94
N THR A 237 -8.40 -0.42 -26.67
CA THR A 237 -7.96 0.32 -27.86
C THR A 237 -7.88 1.80 -27.56
N SER A 238 -6.75 2.43 -27.89
CA SER A 238 -6.60 3.88 -27.90
C SER A 238 -6.83 4.43 -29.30
N TYR A 239 -7.40 5.62 -29.37
CA TYR A 239 -7.70 6.36 -30.62
C TYR A 239 -6.99 7.72 -30.67
N LEU A 240 -6.05 8.00 -29.75
CA LEU A 240 -5.25 9.22 -29.79
C LEU A 240 -4.30 9.20 -30.99
N ASN A 241 -3.83 10.35 -31.40
CA ASN A 241 -2.98 10.50 -32.59
C ASN A 241 -1.68 11.24 -32.26
N ASN A 242 -0.78 11.36 -33.25
CA ASN A 242 0.50 12.07 -33.09
C ASN A 242 0.33 13.49 -32.53
N SER A 243 -0.71 14.22 -32.93
CA SER A 243 -0.87 15.61 -32.42
C SER A 243 -1.10 15.67 -30.93
N VAL A 244 -1.82 14.70 -30.35
CA VAL A 244 -2.06 14.63 -28.91
C VAL A 244 -0.77 14.23 -28.16
N TYR A 245 -0.04 13.25 -28.69
CA TYR A 245 1.21 12.80 -28.07
C TYR A 245 2.30 13.87 -28.17
N ASN A 246 2.41 14.53 -29.32
CA ASN A 246 3.35 15.62 -29.52
C ASN A 246 3.02 16.82 -28.63
N ALA A 247 1.74 17.21 -28.50
CA ALA A 247 1.32 18.29 -27.60
C ALA A 247 1.74 18.03 -26.13
N TYR A 248 1.80 16.78 -25.70
CA TYR A 248 2.32 16.44 -24.39
C TYR A 248 3.83 16.73 -24.30
N LEU A 249 4.63 16.34 -25.31
CA LEU A 249 6.07 16.64 -25.36
C LEU A 249 6.34 18.15 -25.51
N ASP A 250 5.53 18.85 -26.32
CA ASP A 250 5.58 20.29 -26.50
C ASP A 250 5.39 21.03 -25.17
N GLN A 251 4.48 20.54 -24.33
CA GLN A 251 4.25 21.08 -22.98
C GLN A 251 5.50 21.06 -22.09
N TYR A 252 6.36 20.08 -22.28
CA TYR A 252 7.62 19.95 -21.55
C TYR A 252 8.82 20.59 -22.31
N GLY A 253 8.59 21.13 -23.50
CA GLY A 253 9.63 21.78 -24.32
C GLY A 253 10.70 20.84 -24.84
N VAL A 254 10.39 19.55 -25.05
CA VAL A 254 11.36 18.52 -25.42
C VAL A 254 11.13 17.90 -26.80
N SER A 255 10.23 18.49 -27.60
CA SER A 255 9.78 17.91 -28.87
C SER A 255 10.92 17.60 -29.85
N ASP A 256 11.84 18.53 -30.05
CA ASP A 256 12.94 18.39 -31.02
C ASP A 256 14.02 17.41 -30.56
N GLU A 257 14.07 17.09 -29.30
CA GLU A 257 15.12 16.23 -28.71
C GLU A 257 14.62 14.81 -28.40
N SER A 258 13.30 14.64 -28.28
CA SER A 258 12.68 13.38 -27.84
C SER A 258 12.66 12.34 -28.96
N ALA A 259 13.18 11.15 -28.66
CA ALA A 259 13.05 9.98 -29.52
C ALA A 259 11.58 9.55 -29.74
N LEU A 260 10.65 10.03 -28.92
CA LEU A 260 9.21 9.71 -29.01
C LEU A 260 8.39 10.69 -29.86
N TYR A 261 8.98 11.81 -30.27
CA TYR A 261 8.27 12.80 -31.10
C TYR A 261 7.89 12.22 -32.47
N ASN A 262 6.65 12.41 -32.91
CA ASN A 262 6.09 11.83 -34.13
C ASN A 262 6.11 10.29 -34.22
N GLN A 263 6.19 9.57 -33.10
CA GLN A 263 6.31 8.11 -33.09
C GLN A 263 5.00 7.38 -32.72
N ALA A 264 3.85 8.06 -32.59
CA ALA A 264 2.58 7.43 -32.20
C ALA A 264 2.20 6.27 -33.13
N ASP A 265 2.48 6.37 -34.43
CA ASP A 265 2.14 5.34 -35.43
C ASP A 265 2.78 3.98 -35.15
N ILE A 266 3.96 3.97 -34.53
CA ILE A 266 4.63 2.73 -34.12
C ILE A 266 3.79 2.00 -33.08
N PHE A 267 3.30 2.73 -32.10
CA PHE A 267 2.48 2.19 -31.02
C PHE A 267 1.11 1.72 -31.52
N PHE A 268 0.48 2.44 -32.45
CA PHE A 268 -0.77 2.01 -33.08
C PHE A 268 -0.64 0.77 -33.94
N LYS A 269 0.44 0.65 -34.71
CA LYS A 269 0.73 -0.58 -35.47
C LYS A 269 0.86 -1.78 -34.53
N VAL A 270 1.53 -1.60 -33.40
CA VAL A 270 1.72 -2.64 -32.38
C VAL A 270 0.40 -2.95 -31.67
N GLN A 271 -0.40 -1.93 -31.30
CA GLN A 271 -1.74 -2.11 -30.77
C GLN A 271 -2.61 -3.00 -31.67
N ASN A 272 -2.67 -2.68 -32.96
CA ASN A 272 -3.48 -3.41 -33.93
C ASN A 272 -3.03 -4.87 -34.10
N LYS A 273 -1.72 -5.12 -33.94
CA LYS A 273 -1.15 -6.46 -34.06
C LYS A 273 -1.29 -7.32 -32.82
N TYR A 274 -1.10 -6.75 -31.65
CA TYR A 274 -1.00 -7.51 -30.37
C TYR A 274 -2.16 -7.25 -29.41
N SER A 275 -3.12 -6.38 -29.78
CA SER A 275 -4.27 -6.00 -28.94
C SER A 275 -3.84 -5.44 -27.57
N ILE A 276 -2.88 -4.53 -27.58
CA ILE A 276 -2.35 -3.86 -26.38
C ILE A 276 -2.48 -2.35 -26.58
N ASN A 277 -3.04 -1.64 -25.61
CA ASN A 277 -3.34 -0.22 -25.68
C ASN A 277 -2.12 0.63 -26.02
N ALA A 278 -2.17 1.35 -27.14
CA ALA A 278 -1.07 2.18 -27.62
C ALA A 278 -0.72 3.32 -26.68
N THR A 279 -1.72 3.99 -26.08
CA THR A 279 -1.48 5.13 -25.18
C THR A 279 -0.82 4.66 -23.87
N MET A 280 -1.21 3.52 -23.34
CA MET A 280 -0.58 2.98 -22.12
C MET A 280 0.87 2.58 -22.38
N MET A 281 1.16 1.95 -23.54
CA MET A 281 2.55 1.65 -23.92
C MET A 281 3.37 2.93 -24.14
N TYR A 282 2.77 3.95 -24.76
CA TYR A 282 3.44 5.24 -24.99
C TYR A 282 3.72 5.96 -23.67
N ALA A 283 2.76 5.99 -22.75
CA ALA A 283 2.93 6.57 -21.42
C ALA A 283 4.03 5.87 -20.61
N LEU A 284 4.10 4.54 -20.69
CA LEU A 284 5.18 3.78 -20.07
C LEU A 284 6.52 4.13 -20.71
N ALA A 285 6.61 4.20 -22.05
CA ALA A 285 7.82 4.61 -22.75
C ALA A 285 8.27 6.02 -22.34
N LEU A 286 7.35 6.98 -22.19
CA LEU A 286 7.66 8.33 -21.68
C LEU A 286 8.30 8.27 -20.29
N ASN A 287 7.73 7.48 -19.38
CA ASN A 287 8.23 7.35 -18.02
C ASN A 287 9.61 6.70 -17.98
N GLU A 288 9.78 5.54 -18.60
CA GLU A 288 11.01 4.73 -18.56
C GLU A 288 12.18 5.40 -19.30
N SER A 289 11.92 6.20 -20.32
CA SER A 289 12.94 6.88 -21.12
C SER A 289 13.16 8.34 -20.74
N GLY A 290 12.52 8.84 -19.67
CA GLY A 290 12.58 10.25 -19.31
C GLY A 290 12.13 11.15 -20.47
N LEU A 291 10.89 10.98 -20.92
CA LEU A 291 10.29 11.67 -22.07
C LEU A 291 10.98 11.37 -23.43
N GLY A 292 11.65 10.24 -23.55
CA GLY A 292 12.43 9.89 -24.74
C GLY A 292 13.81 10.53 -24.83
N LEU A 293 14.31 11.13 -23.74
CA LEU A 293 15.58 11.85 -23.69
C LEU A 293 16.76 11.03 -23.15
N SER A 294 16.49 9.84 -22.58
CA SER A 294 17.57 9.02 -22.04
C SER A 294 18.55 8.57 -23.14
N GLN A 295 19.82 8.39 -22.77
CA GLN A 295 20.83 7.85 -23.68
C GLN A 295 20.39 6.52 -24.30
N TYR A 296 19.73 5.65 -23.51
CA TYR A 296 19.21 4.38 -24.02
C TYR A 296 18.14 4.56 -25.10
N ALA A 297 17.27 5.54 -24.96
CA ALA A 297 16.25 5.85 -25.97
C ALA A 297 16.87 6.40 -27.26
N LEU A 298 17.80 7.33 -27.13
CA LEU A 298 18.41 8.06 -28.25
C LEU A 298 19.43 7.22 -29.04
N GLU A 299 20.32 6.52 -28.33
CA GLU A 299 21.45 5.81 -28.99
C GLU A 299 21.13 4.33 -29.22
N TYR A 300 20.38 3.68 -28.32
CA TYR A 300 20.11 2.23 -28.36
C TYR A 300 18.69 1.89 -28.78
N HIS A 301 17.85 2.90 -29.07
CA HIS A 301 16.41 2.76 -29.34
C HIS A 301 15.66 1.99 -28.25
N ASN A 302 16.15 2.02 -27.01
CA ASN A 302 15.61 1.28 -25.88
C ASN A 302 14.73 2.21 -25.03
N LEU A 303 13.43 2.25 -25.33
CA LEU A 303 12.44 3.13 -24.69
C LEU A 303 11.99 2.64 -23.31
N PHE A 304 12.26 1.39 -22.95
CA PHE A 304 11.72 0.75 -21.74
C PHE A 304 12.80 0.29 -20.75
N GLY A 305 14.07 0.66 -20.97
CA GLY A 305 15.16 0.26 -20.10
C GLY A 305 15.44 -1.25 -20.08
N HIS A 306 15.07 -1.99 -21.14
CA HIS A 306 15.22 -3.44 -21.18
C HIS A 306 16.67 -3.85 -20.95
N ALA A 307 16.92 -4.74 -19.97
CA ALA A 307 18.23 -5.23 -19.56
C ALA A 307 19.23 -4.14 -19.13
N ALA A 308 18.76 -2.91 -18.87
CA ALA A 308 19.55 -1.91 -18.18
C ALA A 308 19.65 -2.31 -16.70
N ILE A 309 20.87 -2.46 -16.19
CA ILE A 309 21.15 -2.69 -14.78
C ILE A 309 22.06 -1.58 -14.27
N ASP A 310 21.81 -1.09 -13.07
CA ASP A 310 22.53 0.05 -12.48
C ASP A 310 24.04 -0.19 -12.38
N GLU A 311 24.45 -1.44 -12.19
CA GLU A 311 25.86 -1.83 -12.08
C GLU A 311 26.61 -1.85 -13.42
N ASN A 312 25.91 -2.05 -14.54
CA ASN A 312 26.53 -2.04 -15.88
C ASN A 312 25.54 -1.56 -16.95
N PRO A 313 25.43 -0.25 -17.14
CA PRO A 313 24.55 0.36 -18.15
C PRO A 313 24.82 -0.10 -19.58
N ASN A 314 26.06 -0.50 -19.89
CA ASN A 314 26.44 -0.95 -21.23
C ASN A 314 25.82 -2.31 -21.64
N ASN A 315 25.20 -3.03 -20.71
CA ASN A 315 24.49 -4.29 -20.98
C ASN A 315 23.03 -4.07 -21.42
N ALA A 316 22.54 -2.83 -21.47
CA ALA A 316 21.21 -2.54 -21.97
C ALA A 316 21.00 -3.06 -23.40
N ASN A 317 19.80 -3.59 -23.67
CA ASN A 317 19.47 -4.06 -25.01
C ASN A 317 19.53 -2.93 -26.04
N GLN A 318 20.18 -3.19 -27.18
CA GLN A 318 20.15 -2.31 -28.35
C GLN A 318 19.16 -2.86 -29.37
N TYR A 319 18.32 -2.01 -29.88
CA TYR A 319 17.35 -2.35 -30.92
C TYR A 319 17.70 -1.70 -32.25
N SER A 320 17.36 -2.38 -33.35
CA SER A 320 17.58 -1.84 -34.69
C SER A 320 16.75 -0.59 -35.01
N SER A 321 15.67 -0.37 -34.24
CA SER A 321 14.79 0.79 -34.35
C SER A 321 13.87 0.89 -33.13
N LEU A 322 13.25 2.07 -32.93
CA LEU A 322 12.17 2.25 -31.95
C LEU A 322 11.00 1.30 -32.21
N ALA A 323 10.64 1.05 -33.47
CA ALA A 323 9.58 0.12 -33.84
C ALA A 323 9.87 -1.31 -33.39
N GLU A 324 11.11 -1.77 -33.48
CA GLU A 324 11.50 -3.09 -32.97
C GLU A 324 11.46 -3.13 -31.43
N CYS A 325 11.92 -2.09 -30.76
CA CYS A 325 11.80 -1.98 -29.29
C CYS A 325 10.35 -2.08 -28.81
N VAL A 326 9.43 -1.26 -29.35
CA VAL A 326 8.02 -1.26 -28.98
C VAL A 326 7.37 -2.61 -29.29
N LYS A 327 7.71 -3.23 -30.42
CA LYS A 327 7.22 -4.57 -30.78
C LYS A 327 7.71 -5.63 -29.78
N GLN A 328 8.98 -5.61 -29.40
CA GLN A 328 9.55 -6.57 -28.44
C GLN A 328 8.94 -6.39 -27.04
N HIS A 329 8.72 -5.16 -26.62
CA HIS A 329 8.02 -4.87 -25.38
C HIS A 329 6.60 -5.45 -25.41
N ALA A 330 5.81 -5.13 -26.43
CA ALA A 330 4.45 -5.61 -26.56
C ALA A 330 4.35 -7.14 -26.63
N TYR A 331 5.27 -7.79 -27.34
CA TYR A 331 5.20 -9.23 -27.51
C TYR A 331 5.79 -10.01 -26.33
N ASN A 332 7.08 -9.78 -25.99
CA ASN A 332 7.78 -10.60 -25.00
C ASN A 332 7.43 -10.23 -23.56
N PHE A 333 7.27 -8.93 -23.27
CA PHE A 333 7.02 -8.47 -21.91
C PHE A 333 5.51 -8.48 -21.60
N LEU A 334 4.69 -7.90 -22.47
CA LEU A 334 3.27 -7.78 -22.21
C LEU A 334 2.49 -9.04 -22.63
N GLN A 335 2.49 -9.39 -23.92
CA GLN A 335 1.63 -10.46 -24.41
C GLN A 335 2.03 -11.85 -23.89
N GLN A 336 3.31 -12.16 -23.82
CA GLN A 336 3.84 -13.45 -23.34
C GLN A 336 4.13 -13.44 -21.83
N GLY A 337 4.18 -12.29 -21.19
CA GLY A 337 4.48 -12.12 -19.78
C GLY A 337 3.31 -11.56 -18.98
N TYR A 338 3.37 -10.28 -18.65
CA TYR A 338 2.44 -9.62 -17.72
C TYR A 338 0.94 -9.73 -18.07
N LEU A 339 0.57 -9.97 -19.31
CA LEU A 339 -0.81 -10.15 -19.75
C LEU A 339 -1.15 -11.60 -20.12
N ASN A 340 -0.27 -12.54 -19.83
CA ASN A 340 -0.47 -13.97 -20.05
C ASN A 340 -0.82 -14.67 -18.73
N PRO A 341 -2.05 -15.18 -18.54
CA PRO A 341 -2.44 -15.83 -17.28
C PRO A 341 -1.61 -17.06 -16.91
N ASN A 342 -0.83 -17.62 -17.83
CA ASN A 342 0.04 -18.76 -17.57
C ASN A 342 1.49 -18.38 -17.24
N ASP A 343 1.84 -17.09 -17.25
CA ASP A 343 3.17 -16.59 -16.90
C ASP A 343 3.22 -16.15 -15.43
N SER A 344 4.33 -16.37 -14.76
CA SER A 344 4.52 -16.01 -13.34
C SER A 344 4.44 -14.51 -13.06
N ARG A 345 4.63 -13.68 -14.08
CA ARG A 345 4.52 -12.21 -14.01
C ARG A 345 3.08 -11.71 -14.08
N TYR A 346 2.10 -12.57 -14.33
CA TYR A 346 0.71 -12.17 -14.44
C TYR A 346 0.08 -11.93 -13.06
N HIS A 347 -0.39 -10.71 -12.83
CA HIS A 347 -1.06 -10.31 -11.60
C HIS A 347 -2.43 -9.65 -11.86
N GLY A 348 -2.99 -9.83 -13.04
CA GLY A 348 -4.29 -9.27 -13.40
C GLY A 348 -4.28 -8.54 -14.75
N SER A 349 -5.43 -7.99 -15.12
CA SER A 349 -5.64 -7.35 -16.43
C SER A 349 -5.26 -5.86 -16.48
N TRP A 350 -4.96 -5.24 -15.34
CA TRP A 350 -4.49 -3.86 -15.21
C TRP A 350 -3.25 -3.82 -14.34
N PHE A 351 -2.41 -2.79 -14.48
CA PHE A 351 -1.11 -2.74 -13.82
C PHE A 351 -1.10 -1.95 -12.52
N GLY A 352 -2.11 -1.14 -12.24
CA GLY A 352 -2.14 -0.27 -11.06
C GLY A 352 -1.16 0.90 -11.17
N ASP A 353 -0.92 1.57 -10.06
CA ASP A 353 -0.01 2.72 -10.00
C ASP A 353 0.41 2.97 -8.54
N LYS A 354 1.71 2.94 -8.25
CA LYS A 354 2.25 3.22 -6.91
C LYS A 354 1.89 4.62 -6.41
N ALA A 355 1.98 5.62 -7.29
CA ALA A 355 1.75 7.02 -6.93
C ALA A 355 0.31 7.32 -6.55
N SER A 356 -0.63 6.54 -7.03
CA SER A 356 -2.04 6.71 -6.69
C SER A 356 -2.52 5.85 -5.54
N GLY A 357 -1.64 5.06 -4.96
CA GLY A 357 -1.95 4.29 -3.78
C GLY A 357 -2.73 3.01 -4.05
N ILE A 358 -2.51 2.37 -5.19
CA ILE A 358 -3.15 1.11 -5.57
C ILE A 358 -2.10 0.06 -5.86
N ASN A 359 -2.44 -1.21 -5.61
CA ASN A 359 -1.57 -2.33 -5.91
C ASN A 359 -0.99 -2.25 -7.30
N VAL A 360 0.33 -2.35 -7.38
CA VAL A 360 1.06 -2.43 -8.63
C VAL A 360 1.16 -3.88 -9.04
N ASN A 361 0.57 -4.20 -10.19
CA ASN A 361 0.66 -5.53 -10.80
C ASN A 361 1.77 -5.60 -11.86
N TYR A 362 2.39 -4.47 -12.15
CA TYR A 362 3.56 -4.32 -13.02
C TYR A 362 4.65 -3.57 -12.27
N ALA A 363 5.84 -4.13 -12.17
CA ALA A 363 7.02 -3.54 -11.54
C ALA A 363 8.24 -3.65 -12.44
#